data_dab633a02f4320b00d87475cbd7c850a
#
_entry.id   dab633a02f4320b00d87475cbd7c850a
#
_cell.length_a   1.000
_cell.length_b   1.000
_cell.length_c   1.000
_cell.angle_alpha   90.00
_cell.angle_beta   90.00
_cell.angle_gamma   90.00
#
_symmetry.space_group_name_H-M   'P 1'
#
loop_
_entity.id
_entity.type
_entity.pdbx_description
1 polymer ?
#
loop_
_entity_poly.entity_id
_entity_poly.type
_entity_poly.pdbx_seq_one_letter_code
_entity_poly.pdbx_strand_id
1 'polypeptide(L)'
;MSILTRRSFTLGLMAGTPLLAACGNGVGSGGAAKIDARVDATINHMYTRYPNTRGLAEKSTGMLVMPVVTEAGFLVGGGFGRGALRVNDVTVDYYSATKGSVGLQIGAQQFAHVLFFMTEDALQRFRRSSGWAAGADIEYVFNDTGENLRAETTTSTSPVVAVIFGQAGAMAGVSLEGMKYSRIIP
;
A
#
# COMPACT_ATOMS: atom_id res chain seq x y z
N MET A 1 -55.70 -54.85 -13.41
CA MET A 1 -56.36 -53.57 -13.05
C MET A 1 -55.49 -52.89 -11.97
N SER A 2 -54.61 -52.01 -12.37
CA SER A 2 -53.70 -51.28 -11.42
C SER A 2 -53.83 -49.78 -11.66
N ILE A 3 -54.24 -49.13 -10.65
CA ILE A 3 -54.50 -47.69 -10.63
C ILE A 3 -53.13 -46.97 -10.37
N LEU A 4 -52.66 -46.26 -11.39
CA LEU A 4 -51.47 -45.41 -11.27
C LEU A 4 -51.85 -44.08 -10.64
N THR A 5 -51.42 -43.86 -9.42
CA THR A 5 -51.56 -42.62 -8.70
C THR A 5 -50.47 -41.62 -9.16
N ARG A 6 -50.88 -40.54 -9.80
CA ARG A 6 -50.01 -39.41 -10.16
C ARG A 6 -49.63 -38.64 -8.90
N ARG A 7 -48.39 -38.81 -8.42
CA ARG A 7 -47.81 -37.91 -7.47
C ARG A 7 -47.10 -36.76 -8.20
N SER A 8 -47.66 -35.62 -8.11
CA SER A 8 -47.09 -34.35 -8.58
C SER A 8 -45.82 -34.05 -7.82
N PHE A 9 -44.69 -34.09 -8.54
CA PHE A 9 -43.41 -33.70 -8.02
C PHE A 9 -43.24 -32.19 -8.30
N THR A 10 -43.58 -31.34 -7.34
CA THR A 10 -43.26 -29.90 -7.40
C THR A 10 -41.82 -29.71 -7.06
N LEU A 11 -40.96 -29.60 -8.06
CA LEU A 11 -39.60 -29.10 -7.89
C LEU A 11 -39.69 -27.60 -7.56
N GLY A 12 -39.49 -27.28 -6.29
CA GLY A 12 -39.22 -25.90 -5.84
C GLY A 12 -37.87 -25.43 -6.37
N LEU A 13 -37.92 -24.63 -7.44
CA LEU A 13 -36.78 -23.92 -7.96
C LEU A 13 -36.42 -22.79 -6.95
N MET A 14 -35.55 -23.07 -5.97
CA MET A 14 -34.94 -22.02 -5.17
C MET A 14 -34.02 -21.23 -6.09
N ALA A 15 -34.50 -20.11 -6.57
CA ALA A 15 -33.72 -19.08 -7.19
C ALA A 15 -32.81 -18.48 -6.13
N GLY A 16 -31.60 -19.06 -6.00
CA GLY A 16 -30.49 -18.45 -5.25
C GLY A 16 -30.08 -17.18 -5.97
N THR A 17 -30.53 -16.01 -5.48
CA THR A 17 -29.98 -14.73 -5.86
C THR A 17 -28.49 -14.72 -5.50
N PRO A 18 -27.56 -14.60 -6.47
CA PRO A 18 -26.17 -14.36 -6.15
C PRO A 18 -26.11 -12.99 -5.45
N LEU A 19 -25.80 -12.98 -4.16
CA LEU A 19 -25.34 -11.79 -3.46
C LEU A 19 -24.00 -11.43 -4.12
N LEU A 20 -24.06 -10.58 -5.15
CA LEU A 20 -22.93 -9.83 -5.62
C LEU A 20 -22.48 -8.95 -4.45
N ALA A 21 -21.54 -9.46 -3.66
CA ALA A 21 -20.77 -8.66 -2.76
C ALA A 21 -20.03 -7.63 -3.63
N ALA A 22 -20.65 -6.47 -3.84
CA ALA A 22 -20.01 -5.32 -4.45
C ALA A 22 -18.78 -5.04 -3.61
N CYS A 23 -17.59 -5.29 -4.14
CA CYS A 23 -16.34 -4.83 -3.57
C CYS A 23 -16.50 -3.31 -3.42
N GLY A 24 -16.72 -2.87 -2.18
CA GLY A 24 -17.04 -1.48 -1.87
C GLY A 24 -15.84 -0.57 -2.09
N ASN A 25 -15.58 -0.22 -3.34
CA ASN A 25 -14.65 0.80 -3.76
C ASN A 25 -15.46 1.93 -4.41
N GLY A 26 -15.30 3.12 -3.93
CA GLY A 26 -15.94 4.32 -4.47
C GLY A 26 -16.46 5.26 -3.39
N VAL A 27 -16.97 6.39 -3.81
CA VAL A 27 -17.47 7.44 -2.92
C VAL A 27 -18.57 6.89 -2.00
N GLY A 28 -18.36 7.00 -0.68
CA GLY A 28 -19.30 6.50 0.34
C GLY A 28 -19.15 5.03 0.71
N SER A 29 -18.16 4.30 0.19
CA SER A 29 -17.96 2.87 0.46
C SER A 29 -17.38 2.53 1.85
N GLY A 30 -16.89 3.52 2.59
CA GLY A 30 -16.09 3.33 3.81
C GLY A 30 -14.66 2.87 3.54
N GLY A 31 -14.24 2.79 2.27
CA GLY A 31 -12.87 2.43 1.86
C GLY A 31 -11.84 3.42 2.38
N ALA A 32 -12.14 4.72 2.32
CA ALA A 32 -11.32 5.80 2.86
C ALA A 32 -11.03 5.61 4.34
N ALA A 33 -12.05 5.43 5.17
CA ALA A 33 -11.89 5.25 6.61
C ALA A 33 -11.05 4.01 6.98
N LYS A 34 -11.16 2.93 6.19
CA LYS A 34 -10.33 1.73 6.38
C LYS A 34 -8.87 1.99 6.04
N ILE A 35 -8.58 2.76 5.00
CA ILE A 35 -7.21 3.13 4.64
C ILE A 35 -6.65 4.04 5.74
N ASP A 36 -7.39 5.07 6.16
CA ASP A 36 -6.95 6.02 7.19
C ASP A 36 -6.61 5.32 8.51
N ALA A 37 -7.48 4.42 8.99
CA ALA A 37 -7.23 3.68 10.22
C ALA A 37 -5.94 2.84 10.14
N ARG A 38 -5.64 2.24 8.98
CA ARG A 38 -4.38 1.49 8.76
C ARG A 38 -3.17 2.43 8.67
N VAL A 39 -3.32 3.57 8.01
CA VAL A 39 -2.30 4.60 7.92
C VAL A 39 -1.93 5.11 9.30
N ASP A 40 -2.91 5.45 10.15
CA ASP A 40 -2.68 5.92 11.51
C ASP A 40 -1.96 4.86 12.37
N ALA A 41 -2.41 3.60 12.29
CA ALA A 41 -1.76 2.49 12.99
C ALA A 41 -0.31 2.30 12.52
N THR A 42 -0.04 2.45 11.23
CA THR A 42 1.30 2.32 10.64
C THR A 42 2.22 3.45 11.07
N ILE A 43 1.74 4.69 11.07
CA ILE A 43 2.49 5.85 11.56
C ILE A 43 2.84 5.67 13.04
N ASN A 44 1.88 5.28 13.87
CA ASN A 44 2.09 5.03 15.29
C ASN A 44 3.11 3.92 15.53
N HIS A 45 3.01 2.80 14.78
CA HIS A 45 4.00 1.73 14.83
C HIS A 45 5.39 2.21 14.45
N MET A 46 5.50 2.93 13.33
CA MET A 46 6.77 3.50 12.85
C MET A 46 7.41 4.41 13.91
N TYR A 47 6.67 5.35 14.47
CA TYR A 47 7.19 6.27 15.48
C TYR A 47 7.55 5.60 16.81
N THR A 48 6.88 4.51 17.15
CA THR A 48 7.18 3.74 18.37
C THR A 48 8.43 2.89 18.18
N ARG A 49 8.52 2.21 17.04
CA ARG A 49 9.62 1.27 16.77
C ARG A 49 10.89 1.99 16.31
N TYR A 50 10.71 3.11 15.59
CA TYR A 50 11.77 3.89 14.96
C TYR A 50 11.62 5.38 15.26
N PRO A 51 11.94 5.82 16.50
CA PRO A 51 11.67 7.19 16.97
C PRO A 51 12.30 8.30 16.10
N ASN A 52 13.46 8.02 15.48
CA ASN A 52 14.16 8.97 14.62
C ASN A 52 13.36 9.37 13.36
N THR A 53 12.34 8.56 12.97
CA THR A 53 11.48 8.90 11.85
C THR A 53 10.56 10.09 12.12
N ARG A 54 10.36 10.49 13.38
CA ARG A 54 9.64 11.72 13.74
C ARG A 54 10.35 12.95 13.18
N GLY A 55 11.68 13.01 13.28
CA GLY A 55 12.46 14.10 12.71
C GLY A 55 12.38 14.19 11.18
N LEU A 56 12.18 13.06 10.48
CA LEU A 56 11.88 13.08 9.04
C LEU A 56 10.50 13.66 8.77
N ALA A 57 9.49 13.26 9.54
CA ALA A 57 8.13 13.76 9.39
C ALA A 57 8.04 15.27 9.63
N GLU A 58 8.70 15.78 10.69
CA GLU A 58 8.73 17.19 11.03
C GLU A 58 9.40 18.08 9.96
N LYS A 59 10.38 17.52 9.24
CA LYS A 59 11.10 18.22 8.18
C LYS A 59 10.45 18.06 6.80
N SER A 60 9.56 17.10 6.63
CA SER A 60 8.91 16.82 5.35
C SER A 60 7.73 17.75 5.10
N THR A 61 7.47 18.06 3.83
CA THR A 61 6.27 18.80 3.39
C THR A 61 5.03 17.91 3.29
N GLY A 62 5.23 16.59 3.30
CA GLY A 62 4.18 15.58 3.29
C GLY A 62 4.75 14.17 3.26
N MET A 63 3.92 13.20 3.57
CA MET A 63 4.30 11.79 3.56
C MET A 63 3.24 10.91 2.91
N LEU A 64 3.66 10.01 2.02
CA LEU A 64 2.83 8.94 1.51
C LEU A 64 3.04 7.69 2.36
N VAL A 65 1.99 7.23 3.01
CA VAL A 65 2.03 6.05 3.88
C VAL A 65 1.34 4.88 3.20
N MET A 66 2.06 3.79 3.02
CA MET A 66 1.57 2.53 2.46
C MET A 66 1.60 1.45 3.55
N PRO A 67 0.47 1.21 4.26
CA PRO A 67 0.43 0.34 5.44
C PRO A 67 0.79 -1.12 5.16
N VAL A 68 0.35 -1.63 4.03
CA VAL A 68 0.64 -3.00 3.59
C VAL A 68 0.78 -3.00 2.08
N VAL A 69 1.94 -3.41 1.63
CA VAL A 69 2.18 -3.83 0.24
C VAL A 69 2.44 -5.33 0.26
N THR A 70 1.69 -6.06 -0.53
CA THR A 70 1.89 -7.49 -0.73
C THR A 70 2.53 -7.70 -2.08
N GLU A 71 3.68 -8.34 -2.09
CA GLU A 71 4.36 -8.82 -3.31
C GLU A 71 4.30 -10.34 -3.34
N ALA A 72 4.00 -10.89 -4.50
CA ALA A 72 4.01 -12.32 -4.72
C ALA A 72 4.45 -12.63 -6.15
N GLY A 73 5.17 -13.74 -6.34
CA GLY A 73 5.61 -14.13 -7.67
C GLY A 73 6.19 -15.54 -7.74
N PHE A 74 6.10 -16.08 -8.96
CA PHE A 74 6.80 -17.29 -9.40
C PHE A 74 7.17 -17.06 -10.87
N LEU A 75 8.45 -16.80 -11.15
CA LEU A 75 8.99 -16.40 -12.48
C LEU A 75 8.46 -15.03 -12.97
N VAL A 76 7.18 -14.75 -12.75
CA VAL A 76 6.54 -13.44 -12.95
C VAL A 76 5.82 -13.10 -11.66
N GLY A 77 5.97 -11.88 -11.20
CA GLY A 77 5.40 -11.44 -9.94
C GLY A 77 4.76 -10.07 -10.03
N GLY A 78 4.09 -9.70 -8.97
CA GLY A 78 3.51 -8.38 -8.83
C GLY A 78 3.37 -7.97 -7.38
N GLY A 79 3.27 -6.67 -7.16
CA GLY A 79 3.02 -6.05 -5.88
C GLY A 79 1.81 -5.14 -5.92
N PHE A 80 1.06 -5.11 -4.83
CA PHE A 80 -0.10 -4.22 -4.68
C PHE A 80 -0.24 -3.75 -3.24
N GLY A 81 -0.56 -2.47 -3.09
CA GLY A 81 -0.90 -1.85 -1.81
C GLY A 81 -1.82 -0.65 -1.99
N ARG A 82 -2.44 -0.20 -0.90
CA ARG A 82 -3.20 1.04 -0.83
C ARG A 82 -2.77 1.85 0.37
N GLY A 83 -2.75 3.16 0.22
CA GLY A 83 -2.35 4.08 1.27
C GLY A 83 -2.88 5.48 1.08
N ALA A 84 -2.40 6.39 1.91
CA ALA A 84 -2.82 7.78 1.88
C ALA A 84 -1.63 8.75 1.92
N LEU A 85 -1.79 9.87 1.22
CA LEU A 85 -0.91 11.02 1.31
C LEU A 85 -1.37 11.91 2.45
N ARG A 86 -0.49 12.16 3.42
CA ARG A 86 -0.67 13.06 4.55
C ARG A 86 0.11 14.35 4.33
N VAL A 87 -0.56 15.47 4.56
CA VAL A 87 0.05 16.80 4.61
C VAL A 87 -0.46 17.47 5.88
N ASN A 88 0.42 17.91 6.75
CA ASN A 88 0.08 18.44 8.08
C ASN A 88 -0.87 17.49 8.86
N ASP A 89 -0.58 16.20 8.87
CA ASP A 89 -1.35 15.13 9.51
C ASP A 89 -2.77 14.92 8.96
N VAL A 90 -3.13 15.58 7.86
CA VAL A 90 -4.44 15.43 7.20
C VAL A 90 -4.29 14.60 5.94
N THR A 91 -5.18 13.63 5.72
CA THR A 91 -5.27 12.91 4.44
C THR A 91 -5.76 13.85 3.35
N VAL A 92 -4.94 14.04 2.32
CA VAL A 92 -5.28 14.89 1.17
C VAL A 92 -5.64 14.09 -0.08
N ASP A 93 -5.07 12.91 -0.24
CA ASP A 93 -5.30 12.03 -1.39
C ASP A 93 -5.07 10.56 -0.99
N TYR A 94 -5.66 9.61 -1.75
CA TYR A 94 -5.41 8.18 -1.61
C TYR A 94 -4.70 7.64 -2.85
N TYR A 95 -3.82 6.64 -2.63
CA TYR A 95 -3.00 6.07 -3.68
C TYR A 95 -3.00 4.55 -3.62
N SER A 96 -2.88 3.92 -4.79
CA SER A 96 -2.46 2.54 -4.93
C SER A 96 -0.98 2.49 -5.30
N ALA A 97 -0.26 1.52 -4.75
CA ALA A 97 1.07 1.13 -5.20
C ALA A 97 0.94 -0.16 -6.00
N THR A 98 1.55 -0.20 -7.18
CA THR A 98 1.60 -1.38 -8.05
C THR A 98 3.02 -1.61 -8.53
N LYS A 99 3.44 -2.86 -8.60
CA LYS A 99 4.75 -3.26 -9.11
C LYS A 99 4.60 -4.50 -9.98
N GLY A 100 5.27 -4.51 -11.12
CA GLY A 100 5.46 -5.71 -11.92
C GLY A 100 6.90 -6.19 -11.76
N SER A 101 7.14 -7.46 -11.60
CA SER A 101 8.47 -8.05 -11.57
C SER A 101 8.54 -9.29 -12.47
N VAL A 102 9.68 -9.43 -13.15
CA VAL A 102 10.04 -10.62 -13.93
C VAL A 102 11.37 -11.12 -13.38
N GLY A 103 11.43 -12.38 -12.98
CA GLY A 103 12.64 -12.96 -12.45
C GLY A 103 12.40 -14.21 -11.60
N LEU A 104 13.46 -14.85 -11.15
CA LEU A 104 13.44 -16.08 -10.34
C LEU A 104 13.05 -15.82 -8.86
N GLN A 105 12.17 -14.87 -8.61
CA GLN A 105 11.64 -14.62 -7.27
C GLN A 105 10.48 -15.55 -7.01
N ILE A 106 10.65 -16.45 -6.04
CA ILE A 106 9.61 -17.39 -5.62
C ILE A 106 9.21 -17.03 -4.20
N GLY A 107 7.93 -16.77 -3.99
CA GLY A 107 7.42 -16.51 -2.66
C GLY A 107 6.40 -15.38 -2.60
N ALA A 108 6.07 -15.02 -1.37
CA ALA A 108 5.25 -13.87 -1.07
C ALA A 108 5.87 -13.12 0.12
N GLN A 109 5.75 -11.81 0.11
CA GLN A 109 6.17 -10.93 1.20
C GLN A 109 5.20 -9.80 1.41
N GLN A 110 5.18 -9.28 2.62
CA GLN A 110 4.44 -8.07 2.96
C GLN A 110 5.37 -7.10 3.67
N PHE A 111 5.19 -5.83 3.40
CA PHE A 111 5.93 -4.75 4.05
C PHE A 111 5.12 -3.47 4.07
N ALA A 112 5.47 -2.58 4.97
CA ALA A 112 5.02 -1.21 4.98
C ALA A 112 6.14 -0.29 4.48
N HIS A 113 5.76 0.83 3.89
CA HIS A 113 6.73 1.89 3.61
C HIS A 113 6.09 3.28 3.70
N VAL A 114 6.95 4.26 3.97
CA VAL A 114 6.59 5.67 3.99
C VAL A 114 7.57 6.43 3.11
N LEU A 115 7.05 7.24 2.19
CA LEU A 115 7.82 8.20 1.41
C LEU A 115 7.65 9.58 2.04
N PHE A 116 8.75 10.16 2.52
CA PHE A 116 8.80 11.52 3.02
C PHE A 116 9.22 12.46 1.89
N PHE A 117 8.38 13.41 1.53
CA PHE A 117 8.71 14.45 0.54
C PHE A 117 9.38 15.62 1.27
N MET A 118 10.70 15.74 1.11
CA MET A 118 11.50 16.70 1.84
C MET A 118 11.38 18.13 1.29
N THR A 119 10.85 18.27 0.06
CA THR A 119 10.64 19.57 -0.60
C THR A 119 9.24 19.67 -1.18
N GLU A 120 8.69 20.89 -1.18
CA GLU A 120 7.38 21.17 -1.80
C GLU A 120 7.36 20.81 -3.28
N ASP A 121 8.46 21.03 -3.98
CA ASP A 121 8.57 20.70 -5.40
C ASP A 121 8.47 19.18 -5.66
N ALA A 122 9.09 18.35 -4.80
CA ALA A 122 8.96 16.89 -4.87
C ALA A 122 7.51 16.45 -4.61
N LEU A 123 6.86 17.01 -3.59
CA LEU A 123 5.47 16.74 -3.27
C LEU A 123 4.55 17.13 -4.43
N GLN A 124 4.74 18.29 -5.02
CA GLN A 124 3.93 18.77 -6.15
C GLN A 124 4.15 17.94 -7.42
N ARG A 125 5.40 17.54 -7.73
CA ARG A 125 5.66 16.61 -8.85
C ARG A 125 4.95 15.29 -8.65
N PHE A 126 5.01 14.73 -7.45
CA PHE A 126 4.28 13.51 -7.09
C PHE A 126 2.78 13.66 -7.32
N ARG A 127 2.16 14.71 -6.79
CA ARG A 127 0.71 14.94 -6.86
C ARG A 127 0.19 15.22 -8.27
N ARG A 128 0.99 15.87 -9.13
CA ARG A 128 0.61 16.17 -10.52
C ARG A 128 0.78 14.98 -11.47
N SER A 129 1.55 13.98 -11.06
CA SER A 129 1.77 12.79 -11.89
C SER A 129 0.52 11.91 -11.92
N SER A 130 0.12 11.46 -13.10
CA SER A 130 -0.93 10.44 -13.25
C SER A 130 -0.49 9.03 -12.83
N GLY A 131 0.79 8.85 -12.56
CA GLY A 131 1.41 7.61 -12.12
C GLY A 131 2.88 7.84 -11.87
N TRP A 132 3.22 8.22 -10.62
CA TRP A 132 4.60 8.44 -10.22
C TRP A 132 5.31 7.11 -9.98
N ALA A 133 6.49 6.94 -10.55
CA ALA A 133 7.30 5.74 -10.38
C ALA A 133 8.47 6.01 -9.43
N ALA A 134 8.70 5.10 -8.50
CA ALA A 134 9.89 5.11 -7.66
C ALA A 134 11.14 4.86 -8.52
N GLY A 135 12.06 5.79 -8.50
CA GLY A 135 13.30 5.77 -9.31
C GLY A 135 14.53 6.16 -8.50
N ALA A 136 15.57 6.59 -9.21
CA ALA A 136 16.87 6.91 -8.63
C ALA A 136 16.88 8.13 -7.69
N ASP A 137 15.85 8.96 -7.73
CA ASP A 137 15.73 10.18 -6.89
C ASP A 137 15.27 9.90 -5.45
N ILE A 138 15.10 8.62 -5.09
CA ILE A 138 14.68 8.20 -3.76
C ILE A 138 15.88 7.69 -2.99
N GLU A 139 16.09 8.25 -1.82
CA GLU A 139 17.01 7.69 -0.86
C GLU A 139 16.29 6.68 0.04
N TYR A 140 16.82 5.47 0.10
CA TYR A 140 16.23 4.37 0.87
C TYR A 140 16.87 4.28 2.25
N VAL A 141 16.03 4.36 3.27
CA VAL A 141 16.42 4.02 4.64
C VAL A 141 15.75 2.69 4.99
N PHE A 142 16.53 1.61 5.02
CA PHE A 142 16.04 0.28 5.41
C PHE A 142 16.06 0.14 6.92
N ASN A 143 14.99 -0.40 7.47
CA ASN A 143 14.88 -0.55 8.91
C ASN A 143 14.25 -1.88 9.32
N ASP A 144 14.96 -2.98 9.15
CA ASP A 144 14.62 -4.23 9.85
C ASP A 144 15.84 -4.97 10.46
N THR A 145 17.03 -4.43 10.30
CA THR A 145 18.26 -4.96 10.90
C THR A 145 19.16 -3.89 11.53
N GLY A 146 18.58 -2.82 12.01
CA GLY A 146 19.18 -2.05 13.11
C GLY A 146 20.34 -1.12 12.82
N GLU A 147 20.80 -0.91 11.59
CA GLU A 147 22.04 -0.14 11.43
C GLU A 147 21.99 0.86 10.32
N ASN A 148 21.39 1.89 10.26
CA ASN A 148 21.67 3.09 9.43
C ASN A 148 20.51 4.07 9.29
N LEU A 149 19.79 4.35 10.37
CA LEU A 149 19.12 5.65 10.46
C LEU A 149 20.17 6.74 10.77
N ARG A 150 21.04 7.02 9.82
CA ARG A 150 21.78 8.28 9.82
C ARG A 150 20.86 9.38 9.27
N ALA A 151 19.75 9.59 9.98
CA ALA A 151 18.78 10.63 9.64
C ALA A 151 19.36 12.06 9.59
N GLU A 152 20.53 12.26 10.12
CA GLU A 152 21.17 13.59 10.16
C GLU A 152 21.90 13.96 8.86
N THR A 153 22.38 12.95 8.11
CA THR A 153 23.13 13.21 6.87
C THR A 153 22.25 13.12 5.62
N THR A 154 21.18 12.33 5.69
CA THR A 154 20.32 11.99 4.56
C THR A 154 19.34 13.11 4.19
N THR A 155 18.94 13.93 5.14
CA THR A 155 17.85 14.91 4.96
C THR A 155 18.23 16.14 4.13
N SER A 156 19.49 16.33 3.79
CA SER A 156 19.94 17.56 3.09
C SER A 156 20.08 17.41 1.57
N THR A 157 20.07 16.20 1.03
CA THR A 157 20.42 15.97 -0.38
C THR A 157 19.33 15.32 -1.22
N SER A 158 18.47 14.50 -0.63
CA SER A 158 17.44 13.78 -1.39
C SER A 158 16.05 14.41 -1.26
N PRO A 159 15.39 14.71 -2.37
CA PRO A 159 14.04 15.29 -2.36
C PRO A 159 12.97 14.35 -1.82
N VAL A 160 13.23 13.04 -1.83
CA VAL A 160 12.35 11.99 -1.30
C VAL A 160 13.15 10.97 -0.49
N VAL A 161 12.72 10.71 0.73
CA VAL A 161 13.30 9.68 1.61
C VAL A 161 12.27 8.58 1.83
N ALA A 162 12.66 7.33 1.60
CA ALA A 162 11.81 6.17 1.80
C ALA A 162 12.24 5.37 3.03
N VAL A 163 11.30 5.10 3.92
CA VAL A 163 11.48 4.20 5.07
C VAL A 163 10.65 2.95 4.84
N ILE A 164 11.29 1.78 4.85
CA ILE A 164 10.63 0.48 4.64
C ILE A 164 10.77 -0.33 5.93
N PHE A 165 9.68 -0.93 6.40
CA PHE A 165 9.64 -1.68 7.66
C PHE A 165 8.54 -2.73 7.69
N GLY A 166 8.51 -3.56 8.75
CA GLY A 166 7.48 -4.58 8.94
C GLY A 166 7.52 -5.69 7.91
N GLN A 167 8.72 -6.08 7.46
CA GLN A 167 8.88 -7.13 6.46
C GLN A 167 8.49 -8.50 7.04
N ALA A 168 7.62 -9.20 6.33
CA ALA A 168 7.22 -10.57 6.63
C ALA A 168 7.08 -11.37 5.33
N GLY A 169 7.58 -12.60 5.33
CA GLY A 169 7.51 -13.51 4.17
C GLY A 169 8.83 -14.14 3.79
N ALA A 170 8.82 -14.90 2.70
CA ALA A 170 9.94 -15.73 2.26
C ALA A 170 10.83 -15.09 1.18
N MET A 171 10.53 -13.87 0.74
CA MET A 171 11.35 -13.18 -0.26
C MET A 171 12.47 -12.38 0.41
N ALA A 172 13.66 -12.46 -0.15
CA ALA A 172 14.80 -11.69 0.32
C ALA A 172 14.88 -10.34 -0.39
N GLY A 173 14.95 -9.26 0.38
CA GLY A 173 15.18 -7.90 -0.11
C GLY A 173 13.93 -7.22 -0.65
N VAL A 174 13.56 -6.10 -0.06
CA VAL A 174 12.49 -5.22 -0.53
C VAL A 174 13.11 -4.07 -1.30
N SER A 175 12.61 -3.79 -2.50
CA SER A 175 12.95 -2.61 -3.28
C SER A 175 11.67 -1.93 -3.76
N LEU A 176 11.60 -0.61 -3.64
CA LEU A 176 10.52 0.18 -4.23
C LEU A 176 10.77 0.52 -5.70
N GLU A 177 11.95 0.21 -6.22
CA GLU A 177 12.29 0.49 -7.62
C GLU A 177 11.27 -0.14 -8.57
N GLY A 178 10.78 0.66 -9.52
CA GLY A 178 9.73 0.28 -10.45
C GLY A 178 8.32 0.24 -9.86
N MET A 179 8.14 0.57 -8.57
CA MET A 179 6.82 0.72 -7.98
C MET A 179 6.14 1.99 -8.48
N LYS A 180 4.93 1.82 -9.00
CA LYS A 180 4.11 2.91 -9.54
C LYS A 180 3.00 3.27 -8.57
N TYR A 181 2.91 4.54 -8.25
CA TYR A 181 1.86 5.09 -7.38
C TYR A 181 0.83 5.85 -8.22
N SER A 182 -0.42 5.48 -8.10
CA SER A 182 -1.53 6.10 -8.83
C SER A 182 -2.61 6.54 -7.86
N ARG A 183 -3.17 7.74 -8.08
CA ARG A 183 -4.27 8.24 -7.27
C ARG A 183 -5.50 7.37 -7.45
N ILE A 184 -6.23 7.12 -6.37
CA ILE A 184 -7.46 6.34 -6.36
C ILE A 184 -8.57 7.05 -5.60
N ILE A 185 -9.81 6.66 -5.87
CA ILE A 185 -10.99 6.96 -5.07
C ILE A 185 -11.33 5.66 -4.33
N PRO A 186 -11.14 5.59 -2.99
CA PRO A 186 -11.30 4.35 -2.22
C PRO A 186 -12.76 3.99 -1.96
#